data_46b687e05762d46bca8f2eb0e2d14334
#
_entry.id   46b687e05762d46bca8f2eb0e2d14334
#
_cell.length_a   1.000
_cell.length_b   1.000
_cell.length_c   1.000
_cell.angle_alpha   90.00
_cell.angle_beta   90.00
_cell.angle_gamma   90.00
#
_symmetry.space_group_name_H-M   'P 1'
#
loop_
_entity.id
_entity.type
_entity.pdbx_description
1 polymer ?
#
loop_
_entity_poly.entity_id
_entity_poly.type
_entity_poly.pdbx_seq_one_letter_code
_entity_poly.pdbx_strand_id
1 'polypeptide(L)'
;LGDVYKRQGEIRAPKDGERYFALLKVETINFEEPNAVRHRINFDNLTPLYPENKLTLELPFDPDKKDNTPRVIDLVSPMGKGQRGLIVAPPRTGKTMMLQSIAHAISENHPEVYLIVLLIDERPEEVTDMQRSVRGEVISSTFDEPAARHVQVTEMVIEKAKRLVEHKRD
;
A
#
# COMPACT_ATOMS: atom_id res chain seq x y z
N LEU A 1 17.85 0.67 -10.26
CA LEU A 1 16.41 0.96 -10.12
C LEU A 1 16.29 2.46 -9.87
N GLY A 2 15.63 3.19 -10.78
CA GLY A 2 15.37 4.61 -10.58
C GLY A 2 14.22 4.83 -9.60
N ASP A 3 14.14 6.03 -9.05
CA ASP A 3 13.05 6.39 -8.12
C ASP A 3 11.67 6.16 -8.73
N VAL A 4 10.79 5.51 -7.98
CA VAL A 4 9.43 5.21 -8.41
C VAL A 4 8.47 6.31 -7.95
N TYR A 5 8.07 7.18 -8.88
CA TYR A 5 7.10 8.25 -8.66
C TYR A 5 5.84 8.02 -9.45
N LYS A 6 4.69 8.37 -8.88
CA LYS A 6 3.45 8.51 -9.64
C LYS A 6 3.45 9.86 -10.32
N ARG A 7 3.72 9.89 -11.63
CA ARG A 7 3.73 11.10 -12.45
C ARG A 7 2.46 11.19 -13.26
N GLN A 8 1.82 12.33 -13.27
CA GLN A 8 0.64 12.63 -14.07
C GLN A 8 0.91 13.86 -14.93
N GLY A 9 0.36 13.90 -16.14
CA GLY A 9 0.54 15.01 -17.04
C GLY A 9 0.08 14.71 -18.47
N GLU A 10 0.44 15.58 -19.38
CA GLU A 10 0.10 15.44 -20.79
C GLU A 10 0.90 14.31 -21.45
N ILE A 11 0.21 13.48 -22.21
CA ILE A 11 0.79 12.35 -22.93
C ILE A 11 0.53 12.50 -24.43
N ARG A 12 1.41 11.93 -25.27
CA ARG A 12 1.15 11.71 -26.70
C ARG A 12 1.08 10.22 -27.03
N ALA A 13 0.36 9.94 -28.10
CA ALA A 13 0.32 8.57 -28.64
C ALA A 13 1.71 8.09 -29.08
N PRO A 14 1.96 6.77 -29.00
CA PRO A 14 3.20 6.18 -29.51
C PRO A 14 3.37 6.49 -31.01
N LYS A 15 4.61 6.76 -31.44
CA LYS A 15 4.98 6.81 -32.85
C LYS A 15 5.30 5.39 -33.33
N ASP A 16 5.44 5.22 -34.64
CA ASP A 16 5.84 3.94 -35.25
C ASP A 16 7.13 3.42 -34.61
N GLY A 17 7.06 2.21 -34.06
CA GLY A 17 8.15 1.55 -33.33
C GLY A 17 8.20 1.80 -31.81
N GLU A 18 7.40 2.71 -31.26
CA GLU A 18 7.30 2.93 -29.81
C GLU A 18 6.22 2.02 -29.20
N ARG A 19 6.51 1.39 -28.06
CA ARG A 19 5.55 0.52 -27.33
C ARG A 19 4.67 1.27 -26.33
N TYR A 20 5.07 2.47 -25.91
CA TYR A 20 4.46 3.19 -24.80
C TYR A 20 4.13 4.64 -25.16
N PHE A 21 3.13 5.18 -24.50
CA PHE A 21 2.82 6.60 -24.52
C PHE A 21 3.97 7.41 -23.93
N ALA A 22 4.35 8.51 -24.60
CA ALA A 22 5.36 9.41 -24.08
C ALA A 22 4.73 10.51 -23.22
N LEU A 23 5.27 10.73 -22.03
CA LEU A 23 4.88 11.83 -21.16
C LEU A 23 5.57 13.11 -21.65
N LEU A 24 4.78 14.09 -22.13
CA LEU A 24 5.28 15.35 -22.68
C LEU A 24 5.53 16.38 -21.59
N LYS A 25 4.60 16.51 -20.64
CA LYS A 25 4.66 17.49 -19.57
C LYS A 25 4.22 16.85 -18.28
N VAL A 26 5.00 17.01 -17.23
CA VAL A 26 4.64 16.56 -15.89
C VAL A 26 3.88 17.67 -15.18
N GLU A 27 2.65 17.42 -14.80
CA GLU A 27 1.80 18.34 -14.03
C GLU A 27 1.89 18.07 -12.54
N THR A 28 1.90 16.78 -12.15
CA THR A 28 2.03 16.39 -10.75
C THR A 28 3.01 15.22 -10.58
N ILE A 29 3.67 15.21 -9.42
CA ILE A 29 4.50 14.10 -8.93
C ILE A 29 4.00 13.74 -7.55
N ASN A 30 3.51 12.50 -7.36
CA ASN A 30 2.92 12.04 -6.10
C ASN A 30 1.87 13.02 -5.53
N PHE A 31 0.99 13.52 -6.42
CA PHE A 31 -0.11 14.46 -6.12
C PHE A 31 0.31 15.90 -5.79
N GLU A 32 1.57 16.28 -5.97
CA GLU A 32 2.09 17.61 -5.71
C GLU A 32 2.71 18.23 -6.96
N GLU A 33 2.89 19.55 -6.95
CA GLU A 33 3.59 20.26 -8.01
C GLU A 33 5.07 19.84 -8.11
N PRO A 34 5.63 19.72 -9.35
CA PRO A 34 7.01 19.25 -9.53
C PRO A 34 8.07 20.08 -8.81
N ASN A 35 7.83 21.38 -8.62
CA ASN A 35 8.78 22.26 -7.92
C ASN A 35 8.84 22.01 -6.41
N ALA A 36 7.74 21.60 -5.79
CA ALA A 36 7.68 21.26 -4.37
C ALA A 36 8.52 20.02 -4.04
N VAL A 37 8.65 19.09 -4.98
CA VAL A 37 9.36 17.83 -4.81
C VAL A 37 10.88 18.00 -4.74
N ARG A 38 11.43 19.04 -5.38
CA ARG A 38 12.91 19.27 -5.48
C ARG A 38 13.60 19.47 -4.15
N HIS A 39 12.91 19.91 -3.12
CA HIS A 39 13.47 20.24 -1.81
C HIS A 39 13.12 19.21 -0.73
N ARG A 40 12.61 18.04 -1.11
CA ARG A 40 12.26 17.00 -0.16
C ARG A 40 13.49 16.21 0.30
N ILE A 41 13.43 15.80 1.57
CA ILE A 41 14.46 14.96 2.17
C ILE A 41 14.19 13.53 1.72
N ASN A 42 15.21 12.83 1.23
CA ASN A 42 15.10 11.43 0.85
C ASN A 42 14.78 10.56 2.07
N PHE A 43 14.05 9.48 1.86
CA PHE A 43 13.63 8.55 2.90
C PHE A 43 14.78 8.06 3.78
N ASP A 44 15.92 7.73 3.17
CA ASP A 44 17.10 7.20 3.88
C ASP A 44 17.75 8.23 4.82
N ASN A 45 17.42 9.52 4.68
CA ASN A 45 17.89 10.61 5.52
C ASN A 45 16.86 11.04 6.59
N LEU A 46 15.70 10.39 6.64
CA LEU A 46 14.70 10.65 7.66
C LEU A 46 15.11 10.03 9.00
N THR A 47 14.86 10.73 10.09
CA THR A 47 15.09 10.20 11.43
C THR A 47 13.94 9.28 11.83
N PRO A 48 14.20 7.99 12.13
CA PRO A 48 13.15 7.10 12.60
C PRO A 48 12.67 7.51 13.99
N LEU A 49 11.35 7.53 14.17
CA LEU A 49 10.70 7.85 15.44
C LEU A 49 9.85 6.66 15.90
N TYR A 50 9.56 6.60 17.20
CA TYR A 50 8.57 5.68 17.71
C TYR A 50 7.17 6.11 17.26
N PRO A 51 6.25 5.16 17.00
CA PRO A 51 4.87 5.49 16.61
C PRO A 51 4.16 6.23 17.76
N GLU A 52 3.80 7.47 17.54
CA GLU A 52 3.06 8.30 18.53
C GLU A 52 1.55 8.23 18.30
N ASN A 53 1.12 8.00 17.06
CA ASN A 53 -0.27 7.97 16.65
C ASN A 53 -0.76 6.53 16.50
N LYS A 54 -1.79 6.16 17.26
CA LYS A 54 -2.41 4.83 17.16
C LYS A 54 -3.23 4.72 15.86
N LEU A 55 -3.12 3.57 15.19
CA LEU A 55 -4.07 3.12 14.18
C LEU A 55 -5.21 2.38 14.90
N THR A 56 -6.32 3.06 15.13
CA THR A 56 -7.50 2.44 15.73
C THR A 56 -8.19 1.56 14.71
N LEU A 57 -8.29 0.27 15.01
CA LEU A 57 -8.93 -0.72 14.15
C LEU A 57 -10.38 -1.00 14.57
N GLU A 58 -10.75 -0.78 15.83
CA GLU A 58 -12.10 -1.03 16.30
C GLU A 58 -13.10 -0.21 15.49
N LEU A 59 -14.02 -0.91 14.82
CA LEU A 59 -15.12 -0.28 14.09
C LEU A 59 -16.32 -0.04 15.02
N PRO A 60 -17.21 0.93 14.71
CA PRO A 60 -18.46 1.10 15.41
C PRO A 60 -19.24 -0.23 15.48
N PHE A 61 -19.86 -0.47 16.63
CA PHE A 61 -20.63 -1.69 16.84
C PHE A 61 -21.76 -1.80 15.81
N ASP A 62 -21.74 -2.85 15.03
CA ASP A 62 -22.78 -3.21 14.06
C ASP A 62 -23.32 -4.61 14.45
N PRO A 63 -24.60 -4.72 14.87
CA PRO A 63 -25.16 -5.99 15.29
C PRO A 63 -25.19 -7.06 14.17
N ASP A 64 -25.17 -6.63 12.91
CA ASP A 64 -25.18 -7.51 11.75
C ASP A 64 -23.77 -7.98 11.35
N LYS A 65 -22.73 -7.27 11.77
CA LYS A 65 -21.33 -7.59 11.52
C LYS A 65 -20.67 -8.16 12.77
N LYS A 66 -20.52 -9.49 12.81
CA LYS A 66 -19.92 -10.20 13.97
C LYS A 66 -18.39 -10.29 13.94
N ASP A 67 -17.71 -9.46 13.16
CA ASP A 67 -16.24 -9.49 13.12
C ASP A 67 -15.63 -8.69 14.28
N ASN A 68 -15.17 -9.41 15.29
CA ASN A 68 -14.48 -8.84 16.45
C ASN A 68 -12.95 -8.77 16.25
N THR A 69 -12.42 -9.22 15.13
CA THR A 69 -10.98 -9.28 14.85
C THR A 69 -10.27 -7.94 15.07
N PRO A 70 -10.76 -6.81 14.52
CA PRO A 70 -10.12 -5.51 14.71
C PRO A 70 -10.05 -5.09 16.17
N ARG A 71 -11.13 -5.32 16.93
CA ARG A 71 -11.19 -5.01 18.37
C ARG A 71 -10.22 -5.86 19.20
N VAL A 72 -10.12 -7.14 18.89
CA VAL A 72 -9.17 -8.05 19.57
C VAL A 72 -7.73 -7.61 19.30
N ILE A 73 -7.40 -7.22 18.07
CA ILE A 73 -6.08 -6.70 17.72
C ILE A 73 -5.78 -5.42 18.51
N ASP A 74 -6.71 -4.49 18.57
CA ASP A 74 -6.55 -3.22 19.30
C ASP A 74 -6.30 -3.42 20.80
N LEU A 75 -6.85 -4.48 21.38
CA LEU A 75 -6.69 -4.80 22.81
C LEU A 75 -5.39 -5.55 23.11
N VAL A 76 -5.01 -6.49 22.24
CA VAL A 76 -3.89 -7.42 22.51
C VAL A 76 -2.58 -6.93 21.88
N SER A 77 -2.65 -6.33 20.71
CA SER A 77 -1.50 -5.91 19.92
C SER A 77 -1.80 -4.59 19.16
N PRO A 78 -1.96 -3.47 19.89
CA PRO A 78 -2.27 -2.20 19.27
C PRO A 78 -1.17 -1.78 18.28
N MET A 79 -1.58 -1.25 17.14
CA MET A 79 -0.68 -0.79 16.09
C MET A 79 -0.64 0.73 16.02
N GLY A 80 0.52 1.28 15.69
CA GLY A 80 0.69 2.71 15.45
C GLY A 80 1.13 3.01 14.01
N LYS A 81 0.91 4.23 13.57
CA LYS A 81 1.39 4.72 12.26
C LYS A 81 2.91 4.62 12.19
N GLY A 82 3.43 4.03 11.11
CA GLY A 82 4.86 3.76 10.92
C GLY A 82 5.41 2.52 11.62
N GLN A 83 4.58 1.78 12.38
CA GLN A 83 5.01 0.55 13.06
C GLN A 83 5.15 -0.61 12.09
N ARG A 84 6.20 -1.43 12.27
CA ARG A 84 6.33 -2.74 11.62
C ARG A 84 5.68 -3.81 12.49
N GLY A 85 4.77 -4.59 11.89
CA GLY A 85 4.16 -5.76 12.50
C GLY A 85 4.45 -7.02 11.69
N LEU A 86 4.47 -8.18 12.36
CA LEU A 86 4.59 -9.48 11.74
C LEU A 86 3.41 -10.35 12.17
N ILE A 87 2.67 -10.89 11.19
CA ILE A 87 1.59 -11.85 11.41
C ILE A 87 2.08 -13.21 10.95
N VAL A 88 2.28 -14.13 11.89
CA VAL A 88 2.67 -15.52 11.62
C VAL A 88 1.46 -16.40 11.78
N ALA A 89 1.06 -17.08 10.71
CA ALA A 89 -0.10 -17.95 10.71
C ALA A 89 0.17 -19.19 9.87
N PRO A 90 -0.16 -20.41 10.37
CA PRO A 90 -0.13 -21.61 9.56
C PRO A 90 -1.11 -21.51 8.35
N PRO A 91 -0.94 -22.34 7.32
CA PRO A 91 -1.90 -22.38 6.22
C PRO A 91 -3.33 -22.64 6.71
N ARG A 92 -4.32 -22.00 6.09
CA ARG A 92 -5.77 -22.17 6.36
C ARG A 92 -6.24 -21.75 7.76
N THR A 93 -5.53 -20.87 8.44
CA THR A 93 -5.91 -20.35 9.76
C THR A 93 -6.58 -18.97 9.73
N GLY A 94 -6.92 -18.45 8.54
CA GLY A 94 -7.63 -17.18 8.39
C GLY A 94 -6.70 -15.96 8.24
N LYS A 95 -5.42 -16.14 7.88
CA LYS A 95 -4.48 -15.02 7.62
C LYS A 95 -5.08 -13.97 6.68
N THR A 96 -5.59 -14.39 5.53
CA THR A 96 -6.17 -13.50 4.50
C THR A 96 -7.38 -12.74 5.04
N MET A 97 -8.27 -13.42 5.79
CA MET A 97 -9.44 -12.77 6.41
C MET A 97 -9.02 -11.72 7.45
N MET A 98 -8.00 -12.03 8.27
CA MET A 98 -7.46 -11.07 9.24
C MET A 98 -6.88 -9.85 8.53
N LEU A 99 -6.11 -10.03 7.46
CA LEU A 99 -5.56 -8.92 6.67
C LEU A 99 -6.66 -8.08 6.01
N GLN A 100 -7.72 -8.70 5.51
CA GLN A 100 -8.89 -7.99 4.97
C GLN A 100 -9.61 -7.17 6.06
N SER A 101 -9.80 -7.74 7.25
CA SER A 101 -10.40 -7.03 8.38
C SER A 101 -9.58 -5.82 8.82
N ILE A 102 -8.24 -5.96 8.88
CA ILE A 102 -7.33 -4.86 9.19
C ILE A 102 -7.42 -3.78 8.11
N ALA A 103 -7.33 -4.16 6.83
CA ALA A 103 -7.38 -3.22 5.71
C ALA A 103 -8.71 -2.47 5.65
N HIS A 104 -9.83 -3.17 5.89
CA HIS A 104 -11.15 -2.56 5.97
C HIS A 104 -11.23 -1.56 7.13
N ALA A 105 -10.77 -1.95 8.32
CA ALA A 105 -10.76 -1.08 9.49
C ALA A 105 -9.92 0.19 9.28
N ILE A 106 -8.74 0.07 8.67
CA ILE A 106 -7.90 1.22 8.32
C ILE A 106 -8.63 2.12 7.32
N SER A 107 -9.25 1.56 6.30
CA SER A 107 -9.96 2.34 5.27
C SER A 107 -11.14 3.13 5.83
N GLU A 108 -11.83 2.60 6.85
CA GLU A 108 -12.98 3.27 7.48
C GLU A 108 -12.57 4.30 8.54
N ASN A 109 -11.60 3.95 9.39
CA ASN A 109 -11.21 4.81 10.52
C ASN A 109 -10.14 5.85 10.15
N HIS A 110 -9.35 5.59 9.10
CA HIS A 110 -8.21 6.41 8.71
C HIS A 110 -8.22 6.70 7.20
N PRO A 111 -9.20 7.47 6.70
CA PRO A 111 -9.32 7.79 5.27
C PRO A 111 -8.15 8.62 4.73
N GLU A 112 -7.35 9.23 5.61
CA GLU A 112 -6.14 9.96 5.27
C GLU A 112 -4.97 9.05 4.89
N VAL A 113 -5.00 7.77 5.33
CA VAL A 113 -3.94 6.79 5.09
C VAL A 113 -3.98 6.28 3.67
N TYR A 114 -2.85 6.26 3.00
CA TYR A 114 -2.72 5.65 1.67
C TYR A 114 -2.39 4.17 1.79
N LEU A 115 -3.42 3.33 1.68
CA LEU A 115 -3.29 1.89 1.87
C LEU A 115 -2.75 1.19 0.62
N ILE A 116 -1.64 0.48 0.76
CA ILE A 116 -1.07 -0.40 -0.26
C ILE A 116 -1.07 -1.83 0.26
N VAL A 117 -1.66 -2.74 -0.51
CA VAL A 117 -1.61 -4.18 -0.26
C VAL A 117 -0.75 -4.84 -1.32
N LEU A 118 0.33 -5.48 -0.89
CA LEU A 118 1.22 -6.25 -1.76
C LEU A 118 1.01 -7.75 -1.47
N LEU A 119 0.59 -8.48 -2.49
CA LEU A 119 0.37 -9.93 -2.43
C LEU A 119 1.44 -10.63 -3.29
N ILE A 120 2.27 -11.44 -2.65
CA ILE A 120 3.34 -12.20 -3.31
C ILE A 120 3.09 -13.68 -3.12
N ASP A 121 3.18 -14.46 -4.20
CA ASP A 121 2.96 -15.91 -4.21
C ASP A 121 1.56 -16.32 -3.75
N GLU A 122 0.58 -15.42 -3.93
CA GLU A 122 -0.82 -15.68 -3.58
C GLU A 122 -1.61 -16.15 -4.80
N ARG A 123 -2.77 -16.78 -4.56
CA ARG A 123 -3.62 -17.30 -5.62
C ARG A 123 -4.42 -16.19 -6.31
N PRO A 124 -4.69 -16.28 -7.62
CA PRO A 124 -5.44 -15.27 -8.36
C PRO A 124 -6.83 -14.95 -7.76
N GLU A 125 -7.52 -15.95 -7.21
CA GLU A 125 -8.81 -15.77 -6.54
C GLU A 125 -8.68 -14.94 -5.26
N GLU A 126 -7.61 -15.13 -4.45
CA GLU A 126 -7.35 -14.34 -3.25
C GLU A 126 -6.99 -12.88 -3.59
N VAL A 127 -6.25 -12.68 -4.67
CA VAL A 127 -5.97 -11.35 -5.21
C VAL A 127 -7.25 -10.63 -5.61
N THR A 128 -8.15 -11.32 -6.32
CA THR A 128 -9.43 -10.76 -6.76
C THR A 128 -10.33 -10.40 -5.58
N ASP A 129 -10.38 -11.26 -4.57
CA ASP A 129 -11.15 -11.00 -3.36
C ASP A 129 -10.60 -9.78 -2.59
N MET A 130 -9.28 -9.66 -2.47
CA MET A 130 -8.67 -8.51 -1.84
C MET A 130 -8.97 -7.21 -2.61
N GLN A 131 -8.87 -7.22 -3.93
CA GLN A 131 -9.18 -6.06 -4.78
C GLN A 131 -10.64 -5.59 -4.66
N ARG A 132 -11.57 -6.51 -4.40
CA ARG A 132 -13.00 -6.19 -4.23
C ARG A 132 -13.35 -5.72 -2.83
N SER A 133 -12.64 -6.21 -1.82
CA SER A 133 -12.94 -5.98 -0.40
C SER A 133 -12.22 -4.77 0.18
N VAL A 134 -11.08 -4.37 -0.37
CA VAL A 134 -10.21 -3.34 0.20
C VAL A 134 -10.26 -2.05 -0.62
N ARG A 135 -10.49 -0.93 0.04
CA ARG A 135 -10.36 0.41 -0.55
C ARG A 135 -8.91 0.87 -0.47
N GLY A 136 -8.08 0.37 -1.38
CA GLY A 136 -6.66 0.66 -1.42
C GLY A 136 -6.04 0.25 -2.75
N GLU A 137 -4.75 0.47 -2.89
CA GLU A 137 -4.01 -0.02 -4.05
C GLU A 137 -3.57 -1.45 -3.79
N VAL A 138 -4.10 -2.41 -4.56
CA VAL A 138 -3.71 -3.82 -4.48
C VAL A 138 -2.77 -4.15 -5.63
N ILE A 139 -1.55 -4.56 -5.29
CA ILE A 139 -0.51 -4.98 -6.23
C ILE A 139 -0.20 -6.44 -5.94
N SER A 140 -0.09 -7.25 -6.98
CA SER A 140 0.13 -8.68 -6.81
C SER A 140 1.17 -9.23 -7.77
N SER A 141 1.80 -10.33 -7.34
CA SER A 141 2.54 -11.24 -8.18
C SER A 141 2.12 -12.65 -7.77
N THR A 142 1.41 -13.33 -8.67
CA THR A 142 0.75 -14.62 -8.39
C THR A 142 1.74 -15.79 -8.46
N PHE A 143 1.37 -16.93 -7.89
CA PHE A 143 2.24 -18.10 -7.73
C PHE A 143 2.76 -18.69 -9.06
N ASP A 144 2.10 -18.42 -10.17
CA ASP A 144 2.48 -18.85 -11.52
C ASP A 144 3.56 -17.96 -12.15
N GLU A 145 3.90 -16.82 -11.54
CA GLU A 145 4.96 -15.94 -12.02
C GLU A 145 6.36 -16.41 -11.53
N PRO A 146 7.43 -16.16 -12.31
CA PRO A 146 8.77 -16.52 -11.89
C PRO A 146 9.25 -15.71 -10.69
N ALA A 147 10.11 -16.29 -9.82
CA ALA A 147 10.63 -15.66 -8.61
C ALA A 147 11.28 -14.28 -8.85
N ALA A 148 11.94 -14.08 -9.99
CA ALA A 148 12.50 -12.77 -10.36
C ALA A 148 11.42 -11.68 -10.48
N ARG A 149 10.20 -12.04 -10.90
CA ARG A 149 9.07 -11.11 -10.96
C ARG A 149 8.59 -10.73 -9.58
N HIS A 150 8.53 -11.66 -8.63
CA HIS A 150 8.19 -11.39 -7.22
C HIS A 150 9.14 -10.35 -6.62
N VAL A 151 10.44 -10.53 -6.82
CA VAL A 151 11.45 -9.56 -6.34
C VAL A 151 11.26 -8.19 -6.98
N GLN A 152 11.13 -8.14 -8.30
CA GLN A 152 10.96 -6.88 -9.04
C GLN A 152 9.72 -6.09 -8.59
N VAL A 153 8.57 -6.77 -8.42
CA VAL A 153 7.34 -6.13 -7.97
C VAL A 153 7.49 -5.62 -6.53
N THR A 154 8.09 -6.43 -5.66
CA THR A 154 8.33 -6.04 -4.27
C THR A 154 9.23 -4.81 -4.16
N GLU A 155 10.36 -4.78 -4.85
CA GLU A 155 11.26 -3.63 -4.89
C GLU A 155 10.56 -2.37 -5.38
N MET A 156 9.76 -2.49 -6.45
CA MET A 156 9.00 -1.36 -6.99
C MET A 156 8.01 -0.80 -5.98
N VAL A 157 7.29 -1.66 -5.26
CA VAL A 157 6.30 -1.23 -4.25
C VAL A 157 6.98 -0.59 -3.05
N ILE A 158 8.10 -1.15 -2.57
CA ILE A 158 8.87 -0.58 -1.46
C ILE A 158 9.40 0.82 -1.83
N GLU A 159 9.99 0.97 -3.01
CA GLU A 159 10.49 2.26 -3.46
C GLU A 159 9.34 3.28 -3.64
N LYS A 160 8.18 2.85 -4.12
CA LYS A 160 6.98 3.67 -4.16
C LYS A 160 6.54 4.13 -2.77
N ALA A 161 6.49 3.20 -1.80
CA ALA A 161 6.12 3.52 -0.42
C ALA A 161 7.08 4.54 0.21
N LYS A 162 8.41 4.35 0.04
CA LYS A 162 9.41 5.33 0.49
C LYS A 162 9.15 6.73 -0.09
N ARG A 163 8.85 6.83 -1.40
CA ARG A 163 8.54 8.13 -2.03
C ARG A 163 7.25 8.76 -1.49
N LEU A 164 6.23 7.96 -1.14
CA LEU A 164 5.00 8.47 -0.53
C LEU A 164 5.24 9.02 0.88
N VAL A 165 6.06 8.35 1.69
CA VAL A 165 6.47 8.84 3.02
C VAL A 165 7.19 10.18 2.92
N GLU A 166 8.09 10.39 1.93
CA GLU A 166 8.72 11.68 1.68
C GLU A 166 7.71 12.80 1.40
N HIS A 167 6.54 12.45 0.88
CA HIS A 167 5.42 13.35 0.62
C HIS A 167 4.43 13.44 1.80
N LYS A 168 4.80 12.93 3.00
CA LYS A 168 3.93 12.91 4.20
C LYS A 168 2.58 12.24 3.94
N ARG A 169 2.59 11.20 3.12
CA ARG A 169 1.45 10.32 2.90
C ARG A 169 1.70 9.03 3.67
N ASP A 170 1.03 8.92 4.79
CA ASP A 170 1.04 7.68 5.60
C ASP A 170 0.06 6.67 5.02
#